data_e30cbddfc2d1bf9e53a967a3e86b4d15
#
_entry.id   e30cbddfc2d1bf9e53a967a3e86b4d15
#
_cell.length_a   1.000
_cell.length_b   1.000
_cell.length_c   1.000
_cell.angle_alpha   90.00
_cell.angle_beta   90.00
_cell.angle_gamma   90.00
#
_symmetry.space_group_name_H-M   'P 1'
#
loop_
_entity.id
_entity.type
_entity.pdbx_description
1 polymer ?
#
loop_
_entity_poly.entity_id
_entity_poly.type
_entity_poly.pdbx_seq_one_letter_code
_entity_poly.pdbx_strand_id
1 'polypeptide(L)'
;MGQRTYTVMIYLNSVQEGGVTSFPKVATEFSPTRGVAVIWSNLNSDGSPNINSLHHAQPVLKGYKAVITKWFRSKSRLENAPPMLSRTDNDFIPNYTEMGFEKARIPAALFKKIQNFYRNSRNSHTDEVVPGEFIVNTNKKKTKTSILVDLPAELRDEIHDSLKSMMEKWCGKSLMPTFVYGIRVYKRGSILKSHQDRLETHIISAIINVDQQVDKDWPLSIDDNYYRNHEVILKPGEIIFYEGGRLSHGRPTPLDGDSFANIFCHFKPVDYVPKNVINAS
;
A
#
# COMPACT_ATOMS: atom_id res chain seq x y z
N MET A 1 4.19 4.29 20.47
CA MET A 1 2.95 5.10 20.33
C MET A 1 2.58 5.68 21.69
N GLY A 2 2.14 6.94 21.75
CA GLY A 2 1.65 7.54 23.00
C GLY A 2 0.39 6.85 23.53
N GLN A 3 0.05 7.11 24.80
CA GLN A 3 -1.16 6.58 25.43
C GLN A 3 -2.42 7.08 24.70
N ARG A 4 -3.50 6.29 24.73
CA ARG A 4 -4.82 6.75 24.25
C ARG A 4 -5.35 7.80 25.19
N THR A 5 -5.51 9.05 24.69
CA THR A 5 -6.05 10.16 25.49
C THR A 5 -7.57 10.17 25.46
N TYR A 6 -8.14 10.11 24.25
CA TYR A 6 -9.59 10.10 24.04
C TYR A 6 -10.01 8.97 23.13
N THR A 7 -11.23 8.52 23.31
CA THR A 7 -11.93 7.62 22.41
C THR A 7 -13.24 8.26 21.96
N VAL A 8 -13.50 8.21 20.67
CA VAL A 8 -14.80 8.57 20.06
C VAL A 8 -15.35 7.30 19.45
N MET A 9 -16.56 6.95 19.80
CA MET A 9 -17.30 5.80 19.23
C MET A 9 -18.63 6.29 18.67
N ILE A 10 -18.92 5.95 17.42
CA ILE A 10 -20.14 6.38 16.72
C ILE A 10 -20.91 5.12 16.36
N TYR A 11 -22.19 5.06 16.75
CA TYR A 11 -23.11 4.01 16.34
C TYR A 11 -23.57 4.22 14.90
N LEU A 12 -23.35 3.24 14.03
CA LEU A 12 -23.77 3.29 12.62
C LEU A 12 -25.20 2.82 12.40
N ASN A 13 -25.74 2.07 13.36
CA ASN A 13 -27.13 1.62 13.35
C ASN A 13 -27.71 1.63 14.77
N SER A 14 -29.03 1.57 14.86
CA SER A 14 -29.72 1.29 16.11
C SER A 14 -29.88 -0.22 16.25
N VAL A 15 -29.74 -0.72 17.48
CA VAL A 15 -29.93 -2.14 17.82
C VAL A 15 -31.35 -2.33 18.37
N GLN A 16 -32.02 -3.40 17.98
CA GLN A 16 -33.40 -3.68 18.40
C GLN A 16 -33.47 -4.06 19.88
N GLU A 17 -32.48 -4.88 20.37
CA GLU A 17 -32.44 -5.34 21.74
C GLU A 17 -31.00 -5.66 22.17
N GLY A 18 -30.62 -5.19 23.34
CA GLY A 18 -29.27 -5.38 23.90
C GLY A 18 -28.20 -4.46 23.26
N GLY A 19 -26.94 -4.88 23.29
CA GLY A 19 -25.83 -4.17 22.67
C GLY A 19 -25.42 -2.87 23.37
N VAL A 20 -25.89 -2.61 24.56
CA VAL A 20 -25.60 -1.40 25.36
C VAL A 20 -24.08 -1.28 25.59
N THR A 21 -23.56 -0.06 25.58
CA THR A 21 -22.20 0.22 26.06
C THR A 21 -22.29 0.77 27.47
N SER A 22 -21.78 0.02 28.42
CA SER A 22 -21.88 0.31 29.86
C SER A 22 -20.56 0.83 30.40
N PHE A 23 -20.62 1.85 31.27
CA PHE A 23 -19.51 2.43 32.04
C PHE A 23 -19.80 2.22 33.54
N PRO A 24 -19.51 1.04 34.10
CA PRO A 24 -19.97 0.64 35.42
C PRO A 24 -19.43 1.53 36.54
N LYS A 25 -18.25 2.12 36.40
CA LYS A 25 -17.64 3.00 37.42
C LYS A 25 -18.36 4.35 37.58
N VAL A 26 -19.12 4.77 36.57
CA VAL A 26 -19.91 6.02 36.60
C VAL A 26 -21.42 5.74 36.47
N ALA A 27 -21.81 4.46 36.57
CA ALA A 27 -23.20 4.00 36.48
C ALA A 27 -23.95 4.57 35.26
N THR A 28 -23.28 4.63 34.10
CA THR A 28 -23.82 5.23 32.88
C THR A 28 -23.84 4.19 31.77
N GLU A 29 -24.91 4.19 30.98
CA GLU A 29 -25.10 3.28 29.86
C GLU A 29 -25.58 4.04 28.62
N PHE A 30 -25.12 3.58 27.47
CA PHE A 30 -25.49 4.14 26.16
C PHE A 30 -26.12 3.06 25.29
N SER A 31 -27.39 3.22 24.99
CA SER A 31 -28.08 2.37 24.01
C SER A 31 -27.57 2.69 22.59
N PRO A 32 -27.32 1.67 21.77
CA PRO A 32 -26.84 1.85 20.42
C PRO A 32 -27.92 2.46 19.53
N THR A 33 -27.84 3.77 19.34
CA THR A 33 -28.73 4.55 18.51
C THR A 33 -27.95 5.15 17.34
N ARG A 34 -28.41 4.94 16.12
CA ARG A 34 -27.76 5.43 14.90
C ARG A 34 -27.43 6.92 14.97
N GLY A 35 -26.21 7.28 14.67
CA GLY A 35 -25.72 8.67 14.63
C GLY A 35 -25.29 9.22 16.00
N VAL A 36 -25.55 8.51 17.10
CA VAL A 36 -25.05 8.93 18.43
C VAL A 36 -23.56 8.64 18.51
N ALA A 37 -22.79 9.63 18.99
CA ALA A 37 -21.37 9.53 19.33
C ALA A 37 -21.18 9.56 20.85
N VAL A 38 -20.40 8.60 21.36
CA VAL A 38 -19.96 8.57 22.74
C VAL A 38 -18.48 8.93 22.78
N ILE A 39 -18.12 9.92 23.61
CA ILE A 39 -16.75 10.41 23.72
C ILE A 39 -16.33 10.33 25.18
N TRP A 40 -15.14 9.78 25.44
CA TRP A 40 -14.60 9.71 26.79
C TRP A 40 -13.09 9.91 26.84
N SER A 41 -12.62 10.42 27.99
CA SER A 41 -11.19 10.51 28.30
C SER A 41 -10.70 9.19 28.86
N ASN A 42 -9.62 8.65 28.30
CA ASN A 42 -8.97 7.45 28.80
C ASN A 42 -7.92 7.74 29.89
N LEU A 43 -7.55 9.04 30.06
CA LEU A 43 -6.54 9.49 31.02
C LEU A 43 -7.11 10.57 31.93
N ASN A 44 -6.63 10.60 33.15
CA ASN A 44 -6.77 11.73 34.08
C ASN A 44 -5.87 12.91 33.64
N SER A 45 -6.04 14.06 34.28
CA SER A 45 -5.22 15.25 33.99
C SER A 45 -3.73 15.06 34.27
N ASP A 46 -3.37 14.18 35.19
CA ASP A 46 -1.99 13.79 35.51
C ASP A 46 -1.39 12.75 34.55
N GLY A 47 -2.15 12.30 33.55
CA GLY A 47 -1.74 11.29 32.58
C GLY A 47 -1.89 9.84 33.04
N SER A 48 -2.40 9.60 34.26
CA SER A 48 -2.73 8.26 34.75
C SER A 48 -3.99 7.70 34.07
N PRO A 49 -4.17 6.35 34.01
CA PRO A 49 -5.39 5.77 33.45
C PRO A 49 -6.64 6.22 34.22
N ASN A 50 -7.64 6.67 33.45
CA ASN A 50 -8.93 7.07 34.04
C ASN A 50 -9.79 5.83 34.28
N ILE A 51 -9.88 5.40 35.53
CA ILE A 51 -10.67 4.22 35.92
C ILE A 51 -12.17 4.37 35.61
N ASN A 52 -12.67 5.59 35.56
CA ASN A 52 -14.06 5.90 35.23
C ASN A 52 -14.39 5.62 33.75
N SER A 53 -13.37 5.50 32.91
CA SER A 53 -13.53 5.14 31.50
C SER A 53 -13.59 3.63 31.26
N LEU A 54 -13.51 2.81 32.30
CA LEU A 54 -13.70 1.36 32.17
C LEU A 54 -15.10 1.09 31.62
N HIS A 55 -15.16 0.39 30.50
CA HIS A 55 -16.39 0.15 29.76
C HIS A 55 -16.41 -1.25 29.17
N HIS A 56 -17.60 -1.75 28.90
CA HIS A 56 -17.80 -2.98 28.12
C HIS A 56 -19.04 -2.87 27.24
N ALA A 57 -19.03 -3.61 26.13
CA ALA A 57 -20.19 -3.78 25.28
C ALA A 57 -20.97 -5.00 25.73
N GLN A 58 -22.24 -4.79 26.08
CA GLN A 58 -23.14 -5.88 26.42
C GLN A 58 -23.54 -6.69 25.18
N PRO A 59 -23.96 -7.96 25.32
CA PRO A 59 -24.42 -8.78 24.21
C PRO A 59 -25.54 -8.12 23.42
N VAL A 60 -25.51 -8.26 22.10
CA VAL A 60 -26.66 -7.94 21.22
C VAL A 60 -27.61 -9.11 21.27
N LEU A 61 -28.84 -8.87 21.72
CA LEU A 61 -29.85 -9.93 21.86
C LEU A 61 -30.67 -10.07 20.59
N LYS A 62 -30.90 -8.94 19.86
CA LYS A 62 -31.62 -8.94 18.60
C LYS A 62 -31.10 -7.91 17.62
N GLY A 63 -30.77 -8.36 16.40
CA GLY A 63 -30.18 -7.54 15.36
C GLY A 63 -28.65 -7.60 15.34
N TYR A 64 -27.99 -6.51 14.98
CA TYR A 64 -26.54 -6.37 14.94
C TYR A 64 -26.11 -4.98 15.40
N LYS A 65 -24.87 -4.84 15.84
CA LYS A 65 -24.27 -3.57 16.26
C LYS A 65 -23.05 -3.25 15.41
N ALA A 66 -23.08 -2.11 14.73
CA ALA A 66 -21.98 -1.58 13.95
C ALA A 66 -21.53 -0.24 14.53
N VAL A 67 -20.22 -0.09 14.73
CA VAL A 67 -19.62 1.13 15.28
C VAL A 67 -18.35 1.53 14.53
N ILE A 68 -18.08 2.83 14.48
CA ILE A 68 -16.74 3.36 14.17
C ILE A 68 -16.11 3.80 15.48
N THR A 69 -14.86 3.39 15.72
CA THR A 69 -14.08 3.82 16.88
C THR A 69 -12.82 4.55 16.44
N LYS A 70 -12.65 5.78 16.92
CA LYS A 70 -11.43 6.58 16.72
C LYS A 70 -10.73 6.81 18.06
N TRP A 71 -9.43 6.48 18.10
CA TRP A 71 -8.57 6.76 19.24
C TRP A 71 -7.67 7.96 18.97
N PHE A 72 -7.66 8.91 19.90
CA PHE A 72 -6.69 9.98 19.96
C PHE A 72 -5.59 9.59 20.92
N ARG A 73 -4.36 9.99 20.64
CA ARG A 73 -3.20 9.60 21.43
C ARG A 73 -2.41 10.85 21.86
N SER A 74 -1.68 10.74 22.99
CA SER A 74 -0.88 11.83 23.57
C SER A 74 0.29 12.24 22.68
N LYS A 75 0.69 11.39 21.76
CA LYS A 75 1.74 11.65 20.80
C LYS A 75 1.28 11.29 19.40
N SER A 76 1.68 12.11 18.44
CA SER A 76 1.47 11.83 17.03
C SER A 76 2.07 10.46 16.67
N ARG A 77 1.44 9.76 15.73
CA ARG A 77 2.01 8.54 15.19
C ARG A 77 3.34 8.81 14.48
N LEU A 78 3.47 9.99 13.87
CA LEU A 78 4.68 10.46 13.21
C LEU A 78 5.82 10.70 14.20
N GLU A 79 5.51 11.26 15.39
CA GLU A 79 6.52 11.55 16.43
C GLU A 79 6.99 10.30 17.18
N ASN A 80 6.20 9.21 17.17
CA ASN A 80 6.41 8.04 18.01
C ASN A 80 6.56 6.74 17.26
N ALA A 81 6.37 6.73 15.95
CA ALA A 81 6.69 5.57 15.17
C ALA A 81 8.21 5.53 15.04
N PRO A 82 8.92 4.60 15.70
CA PRO A 82 10.29 4.36 15.30
C PRO A 82 10.25 4.07 13.80
N PRO A 83 11.26 4.52 13.04
CA PRO A 83 11.32 4.29 11.60
C PRO A 83 11.23 2.81 11.21
N MET A 84 11.33 1.92 12.18
CA MET A 84 11.34 0.47 12.04
C MET A 84 10.05 -0.21 12.54
N LEU A 85 8.90 0.46 12.53
CA LEU A 85 7.66 -0.21 12.95
C LEU A 85 7.15 -1.16 11.87
N SER A 86 7.09 -2.43 12.24
CA SER A 86 6.32 -3.44 11.53
C SER A 86 4.82 -3.08 11.52
N ARG A 87 4.15 -3.34 10.42
CA ARG A 87 2.69 -3.13 10.26
C ARG A 87 1.88 -4.09 11.10
N THR A 88 2.38 -5.32 11.27
CA THR A 88 1.78 -6.40 12.06
C THR A 88 2.87 -7.16 12.79
N ASP A 89 2.51 -8.01 13.76
CA ASP A 89 3.43 -8.92 14.41
C ASP A 89 4.07 -9.92 13.44
N ASN A 90 3.44 -10.15 12.29
CA ASN A 90 3.94 -10.99 11.22
C ASN A 90 4.70 -10.22 10.14
N ASP A 91 4.76 -8.90 10.24
CA ASP A 91 5.47 -8.06 9.30
C ASP A 91 6.95 -7.98 9.71
N PHE A 92 7.73 -8.88 9.15
CA PHE A 92 9.14 -9.07 9.47
C PHE A 92 10.09 -8.26 8.59
N ILE A 93 9.54 -7.45 7.70
CA ILE A 93 10.34 -6.60 6.84
C ILE A 93 10.56 -5.28 7.57
N PRO A 94 11.79 -4.88 7.83
CA PRO A 94 12.07 -3.56 8.35
C PRO A 94 11.68 -2.50 7.32
N ASN A 95 11.33 -1.30 7.76
CA ASN A 95 11.33 -0.16 6.87
C ASN A 95 12.77 0.30 6.63
N TYR A 96 13.10 0.57 5.38
CA TYR A 96 14.44 0.98 4.95
C TYR A 96 14.55 2.50 4.83
N THR A 97 13.41 3.18 4.68
CA THR A 97 13.32 4.63 4.55
C THR A 97 12.24 5.18 5.48
N GLU A 98 12.22 6.48 5.67
CA GLU A 98 11.21 7.12 6.53
C GLU A 98 9.80 6.94 5.97
N MET A 99 9.60 7.25 4.70
CA MET A 99 8.28 7.22 4.07
C MET A 99 7.92 5.87 3.43
N GLY A 100 8.92 5.12 3.01
CA GLY A 100 8.73 3.85 2.29
C GLY A 100 8.60 3.99 0.78
N PHE A 101 8.47 5.20 0.24
CA PHE A 101 8.47 5.46 -1.19
C PHE A 101 9.01 6.86 -1.53
N GLU A 102 9.49 7.03 -2.76
CA GLU A 102 9.97 8.31 -3.28
C GLU A 102 9.76 8.37 -4.80
N LYS A 103 9.28 9.52 -5.29
CA LYS A 103 9.14 9.79 -6.71
C LYS A 103 10.41 10.48 -7.23
N ALA A 104 10.93 10.00 -8.36
CA ALA A 104 12.13 10.50 -9.00
C ALA A 104 11.98 10.56 -10.53
N ARG A 105 13.07 10.83 -11.23
CA ARG A 105 13.17 10.71 -12.68
C ARG A 105 14.22 9.66 -13.04
N ILE A 106 13.88 8.86 -14.03
CA ILE A 106 14.83 7.93 -14.65
C ILE A 106 15.91 8.71 -15.42
N PRO A 107 17.18 8.25 -15.50
CA PRO A 107 18.18 8.86 -16.33
C PRO A 107 17.72 9.01 -17.77
N ALA A 108 17.86 10.23 -18.32
CA ALA A 108 17.26 10.59 -19.63
C ALA A 108 17.75 9.71 -20.79
N ALA A 109 19.03 9.30 -20.77
CA ALA A 109 19.58 8.41 -21.79
C ALA A 109 18.92 7.02 -21.77
N LEU A 110 18.77 6.44 -20.59
CA LEU A 110 18.08 5.16 -20.41
C LEU A 110 16.61 5.26 -20.82
N PHE A 111 15.93 6.33 -20.39
CA PHE A 111 14.53 6.55 -20.76
C PHE A 111 14.32 6.62 -22.26
N LYS A 112 15.21 7.33 -22.98
CA LYS A 112 15.16 7.43 -24.44
C LYS A 112 15.31 6.04 -25.11
N LYS A 113 16.19 5.19 -24.59
CA LYS A 113 16.34 3.79 -25.10
C LYS A 113 15.07 2.99 -24.88
N ILE A 114 14.49 3.04 -23.66
CA ILE A 114 13.25 2.35 -23.33
C ILE A 114 12.10 2.82 -24.22
N GLN A 115 11.93 4.13 -24.40
CA GLN A 115 10.89 4.67 -25.25
C GLN A 115 11.05 4.26 -26.72
N ASN A 116 12.27 4.32 -27.25
CA ASN A 116 12.53 3.92 -28.63
C ASN A 116 12.22 2.43 -28.81
N PHE A 117 12.65 1.59 -27.88
CA PHE A 117 12.30 0.16 -27.89
C PHE A 117 10.79 -0.03 -27.88
N TYR A 118 10.07 0.62 -26.94
CA TYR A 118 8.62 0.47 -26.81
C TYR A 118 7.89 0.89 -28.09
N ARG A 119 8.25 2.04 -28.69
CA ARG A 119 7.64 2.54 -29.93
C ARG A 119 7.77 1.54 -31.09
N ASN A 120 8.92 0.88 -31.19
CA ASN A 120 9.20 -0.11 -32.25
C ASN A 120 8.57 -1.48 -31.98
N SER A 121 8.36 -1.84 -30.70
CA SER A 121 7.96 -3.19 -30.31
C SER A 121 6.54 -3.28 -29.73
N ARG A 122 5.80 -2.18 -29.58
CA ARG A 122 4.47 -2.18 -28.97
C ARG A 122 3.44 -3.08 -29.64
N ASN A 123 3.62 -3.39 -30.94
CA ASN A 123 2.77 -4.30 -31.68
C ASN A 123 3.19 -5.77 -31.52
N SER A 124 4.39 -6.03 -30.99
CA SER A 124 4.93 -7.35 -30.69
C SER A 124 4.71 -7.65 -29.20
N HIS A 125 3.50 -8.02 -28.83
CA HIS A 125 3.10 -8.26 -27.45
C HIS A 125 2.43 -9.62 -27.28
N THR A 126 2.46 -10.10 -26.04
CA THR A 126 1.73 -11.29 -25.62
C THR A 126 0.60 -10.91 -24.67
N ASP A 127 -0.42 -11.77 -24.61
CA ASP A 127 -1.43 -11.65 -23.57
C ASP A 127 -0.81 -11.96 -22.22
N GLU A 128 -1.04 -11.09 -21.25
CA GLU A 128 -0.51 -11.27 -19.91
C GLU A 128 -1.51 -12.03 -19.05
N VAL A 129 -1.06 -13.12 -18.45
CA VAL A 129 -1.79 -13.84 -17.38
C VAL A 129 -1.09 -13.55 -16.06
N VAL A 130 -1.73 -12.75 -15.22
CA VAL A 130 -1.21 -12.43 -13.86
C VAL A 130 -1.84 -13.39 -12.86
N PRO A 131 -1.07 -14.28 -12.22
CA PRO A 131 -1.59 -15.17 -11.20
C PRO A 131 -2.21 -14.38 -10.03
N GLY A 132 -3.27 -14.92 -9.40
CA GLY A 132 -3.90 -14.34 -8.23
C GLY A 132 -4.95 -13.25 -8.52
N GLU A 133 -5.34 -13.07 -9.77
CA GLU A 133 -6.39 -12.09 -10.16
C GLU A 133 -6.16 -10.68 -9.61
N PHE A 134 -4.90 -10.25 -9.51
CA PHE A 134 -4.57 -8.89 -9.05
C PHE A 134 -4.96 -7.83 -10.06
N ILE A 135 -4.98 -8.16 -11.35
CA ILE A 135 -5.43 -7.25 -12.41
C ILE A 135 -6.80 -7.73 -12.89
N VAL A 136 -7.80 -6.87 -12.76
CA VAL A 136 -9.17 -7.12 -13.22
C VAL A 136 -9.61 -6.01 -14.15
N ASN A 137 -10.68 -6.26 -14.93
CA ASN A 137 -11.27 -5.24 -15.79
C ASN A 137 -12.75 -5.07 -15.44
N THR A 138 -13.20 -3.82 -15.34
CA THR A 138 -14.60 -3.49 -15.06
C THR A 138 -15.53 -3.78 -16.23
N ASN A 139 -15.01 -3.78 -17.45
CA ASN A 139 -15.76 -4.19 -18.63
C ASN A 139 -15.82 -5.71 -18.72
N LYS A 140 -16.89 -6.31 -18.20
CA LYS A 140 -17.14 -7.77 -18.20
C LYS A 140 -17.19 -8.42 -19.59
N LYS A 141 -17.17 -7.67 -20.69
CA LYS A 141 -17.14 -8.17 -22.06
C LYS A 141 -15.69 -8.29 -22.55
N LYS A 142 -15.07 -9.47 -22.38
CA LYS A 142 -13.87 -9.98 -23.12
C LYS A 142 -12.71 -9.02 -23.40
N THR A 143 -12.57 -7.92 -22.66
CA THR A 143 -11.43 -7.00 -22.82
C THR A 143 -10.25 -7.50 -22.00
N LYS A 144 -9.11 -7.66 -22.68
CA LYS A 144 -7.83 -7.95 -22.02
C LYS A 144 -7.54 -6.90 -20.97
N THR A 145 -7.10 -7.31 -19.80
CA THR A 145 -6.75 -6.41 -18.69
C THR A 145 -5.40 -5.75 -18.95
N SER A 146 -4.44 -6.54 -19.43
CA SER A 146 -3.09 -6.07 -19.76
C SER A 146 -2.48 -6.93 -20.86
N ILE A 147 -1.48 -6.38 -21.53
CA ILE A 147 -0.59 -7.07 -22.45
C ILE A 147 0.85 -6.83 -22.02
N LEU A 148 1.74 -7.72 -22.40
CA LEU A 148 3.15 -7.64 -22.10
C LEU A 148 3.96 -7.47 -23.38
N VAL A 149 4.81 -6.42 -23.44
CA VAL A 149 5.87 -6.28 -24.41
C VAL A 149 7.16 -6.73 -23.74
N ASP A 150 7.73 -7.82 -24.23
CA ASP A 150 8.93 -8.40 -23.63
C ASP A 150 10.16 -7.53 -23.87
N LEU A 151 11.05 -7.46 -22.88
CA LEU A 151 12.30 -6.68 -22.96
C LEU A 151 13.46 -7.61 -23.35
N PRO A 152 14.39 -7.17 -24.24
CA PRO A 152 15.64 -7.88 -24.46
C PRO A 152 16.48 -7.96 -23.17
N ALA A 153 17.27 -9.02 -23.03
CA ALA A 153 18.10 -9.24 -21.85
C ALA A 153 19.03 -8.05 -21.56
N GLU A 154 19.68 -7.55 -22.59
CA GLU A 154 20.62 -6.42 -22.48
C GLU A 154 19.94 -5.15 -21.92
N LEU A 155 18.69 -4.90 -22.30
CA LEU A 155 17.96 -3.73 -21.79
C LEU A 155 17.46 -3.96 -20.36
N ARG A 156 17.14 -5.19 -19.98
CA ARG A 156 16.83 -5.55 -18.59
C ARG A 156 18.05 -5.33 -17.68
N ASP A 157 19.22 -5.80 -18.12
CA ASP A 157 20.47 -5.63 -17.37
C ASP A 157 20.83 -4.15 -17.24
N GLU A 158 20.72 -3.37 -18.31
CA GLU A 158 20.95 -1.92 -18.27
C GLU A 158 20.00 -1.20 -17.32
N ILE A 159 18.73 -1.61 -17.25
CA ILE A 159 17.75 -1.06 -16.30
C ILE A 159 18.18 -1.38 -14.86
N HIS A 160 18.53 -2.63 -14.56
CA HIS A 160 19.02 -3.03 -13.24
C HIS A 160 20.24 -2.23 -12.83
N ASP A 161 21.27 -2.17 -13.67
CA ASP A 161 22.53 -1.51 -13.38
C ASP A 161 22.34 0.00 -13.15
N SER A 162 21.54 0.63 -14.01
CA SER A 162 21.28 2.08 -13.91
C SER A 162 20.47 2.44 -12.67
N LEU A 163 19.55 1.61 -12.25
CA LEU A 163 18.68 1.89 -11.11
C LEU A 163 19.31 1.47 -9.78
N LYS A 164 20.19 0.47 -9.78
CA LYS A 164 20.78 -0.08 -8.56
C LYS A 164 21.39 0.99 -7.66
N SER A 165 22.29 1.81 -8.20
CA SER A 165 22.96 2.84 -7.42
C SER A 165 22.01 3.91 -6.88
N MET A 166 20.95 4.24 -7.63
CA MET A 166 19.93 5.20 -7.20
C MET A 166 19.11 4.64 -6.03
N MET A 167 18.72 3.37 -6.13
CA MET A 167 17.89 2.71 -5.12
C MET A 167 18.71 2.36 -3.87
N GLU A 168 19.99 1.98 -4.00
CA GLU A 168 20.90 1.79 -2.87
C GLU A 168 21.10 3.10 -2.08
N LYS A 169 21.28 4.22 -2.79
CA LYS A 169 21.35 5.53 -2.16
C LYS A 169 20.06 5.92 -1.45
N TRP A 170 18.91 5.61 -2.04
CA TRP A 170 17.62 5.90 -1.46
C TRP A 170 17.33 5.08 -0.21
N CYS A 171 17.53 3.76 -0.24
CA CYS A 171 17.18 2.87 0.87
C CYS A 171 18.32 2.62 1.86
N GLY A 172 19.54 3.10 1.58
CA GLY A 172 20.71 2.93 2.45
C GLY A 172 21.21 1.49 2.59
N LYS A 173 20.87 0.61 1.62
CA LYS A 173 21.23 -0.82 1.63
C LYS A 173 21.91 -1.23 0.33
N SER A 174 22.87 -2.15 0.42
CA SER A 174 23.37 -2.85 -0.75
C SER A 174 22.30 -3.78 -1.31
N LEU A 175 22.03 -3.68 -2.60
CA LEU A 175 20.93 -4.38 -3.26
C LEU A 175 21.42 -5.47 -4.22
N MET A 176 20.75 -6.60 -4.19
CA MET A 176 20.87 -7.66 -5.18
C MET A 176 19.74 -7.50 -6.21
N PRO A 177 20.05 -7.38 -7.52
CA PRO A 177 19.07 -7.43 -8.59
C PRO A 177 18.32 -8.76 -8.55
N THR A 178 17.01 -8.72 -8.72
CA THR A 178 16.19 -9.93 -8.71
C THR A 178 15.38 -10.10 -9.98
N PHE A 179 14.64 -9.08 -10.40
CA PHE A 179 13.78 -9.21 -11.55
C PHE A 179 13.47 -7.86 -12.23
N VAL A 180 13.56 -7.80 -13.55
CA VAL A 180 12.96 -6.74 -14.38
C VAL A 180 11.86 -7.37 -15.21
N TYR A 181 10.65 -6.88 -15.00
CA TYR A 181 9.50 -7.29 -15.79
C TYR A 181 9.55 -6.64 -17.19
N GLY A 182 8.86 -7.20 -18.17
CA GLY A 182 8.61 -6.55 -19.44
C GLY A 182 7.79 -5.26 -19.29
N ILE A 183 7.47 -4.63 -20.39
CA ILE A 183 6.59 -3.46 -20.38
C ILE A 183 5.14 -3.95 -20.31
N ARG A 184 4.53 -3.84 -19.14
CA ARG A 184 3.11 -4.10 -18.95
C ARG A 184 2.30 -2.91 -19.43
N VAL A 185 1.34 -3.16 -20.31
CA VAL A 185 0.44 -2.14 -20.83
C VAL A 185 -0.98 -2.43 -20.36
N TYR A 186 -1.43 -1.71 -19.39
CA TYR A 186 -2.82 -1.74 -18.91
C TYR A 186 -3.76 -1.17 -19.96
N LYS A 187 -4.95 -1.72 -20.08
CA LYS A 187 -6.00 -1.31 -21.01
C LYS A 187 -7.15 -0.62 -20.29
N ARG A 188 -7.96 0.11 -21.01
CA ARG A 188 -9.14 0.82 -20.50
C ARG A 188 -9.98 -0.08 -19.60
N GLY A 189 -10.37 0.43 -18.45
CA GLY A 189 -11.15 -0.28 -17.44
C GLY A 189 -10.35 -1.20 -16.53
N SER A 190 -9.03 -1.31 -16.71
CA SER A 190 -8.18 -2.12 -15.83
C SER A 190 -8.07 -1.52 -14.44
N ILE A 191 -8.07 -2.40 -13.45
CA ILE A 191 -7.84 -2.13 -12.04
C ILE A 191 -6.68 -3.01 -11.59
N LEU A 192 -5.72 -2.47 -10.87
CA LEU A 192 -4.73 -3.22 -10.11
C LEU A 192 -5.18 -3.22 -8.64
N LYS A 193 -5.61 -4.37 -8.13
CA LYS A 193 -6.00 -4.51 -6.72
C LYS A 193 -4.82 -4.20 -5.81
N SER A 194 -5.10 -3.59 -4.66
CA SER A 194 -4.07 -3.33 -3.65
C SER A 194 -3.46 -4.63 -3.14
N HIS A 195 -2.14 -4.70 -3.11
CA HIS A 195 -1.36 -5.85 -2.72
C HIS A 195 -0.01 -5.42 -2.16
N GLN A 196 0.72 -6.36 -1.60
CA GLN A 196 2.14 -6.27 -1.32
C GLN A 196 2.89 -7.19 -2.28
N ASP A 197 4.11 -6.83 -2.63
CA ASP A 197 4.96 -7.63 -3.52
C ASP A 197 5.48 -8.90 -2.82
N ARG A 198 6.07 -9.81 -3.61
CA ARG A 198 6.63 -11.08 -3.13
C ARG A 198 7.84 -10.85 -2.24
N LEU A 199 7.84 -11.46 -1.07
CA LEU A 199 8.89 -11.32 -0.06
C LEU A 199 10.22 -11.96 -0.45
N GLU A 200 10.20 -12.91 -1.36
CA GLU A 200 11.41 -13.61 -1.80
C GLU A 200 12.29 -12.75 -2.70
N THR A 201 11.66 -11.84 -3.48
CA THR A 201 12.34 -11.16 -4.59
C THR A 201 12.05 -9.68 -4.73
N HIS A 202 10.96 -9.16 -4.16
CA HIS A 202 10.43 -7.82 -4.47
C HIS A 202 10.38 -6.94 -3.20
N ILE A 203 11.49 -6.89 -2.45
CA ILE A 203 11.55 -6.13 -1.19
C ILE A 203 11.63 -4.64 -1.47
N ILE A 204 12.52 -4.26 -2.38
CA ILE A 204 12.76 -2.89 -2.85
C ILE A 204 12.43 -2.87 -4.33
N SER A 205 11.49 -2.05 -4.71
CA SER A 205 10.91 -2.07 -6.05
C SER A 205 10.88 -0.69 -6.69
N ALA A 206 10.81 -0.67 -8.01
CA ALA A 206 10.62 0.55 -8.77
C ALA A 206 9.58 0.36 -9.88
N ILE A 207 8.74 1.36 -10.10
CA ILE A 207 7.83 1.46 -11.25
C ILE A 207 8.27 2.61 -12.13
N ILE A 208 8.59 2.33 -13.39
CA ILE A 208 8.90 3.34 -14.41
C ILE A 208 7.67 3.51 -15.28
N ASN A 209 7.14 4.73 -15.40
CA ASN A 209 6.14 5.01 -16.43
C ASN A 209 6.83 5.25 -17.78
N VAL A 210 6.49 4.39 -18.75
CA VAL A 210 7.11 4.41 -20.10
C VAL A 210 6.31 5.27 -21.06
N ASP A 211 4.99 5.10 -21.07
CA ASP A 211 4.06 5.77 -21.97
C ASP A 211 2.63 5.71 -21.40
N GLN A 212 1.78 6.65 -21.77
CA GLN A 212 0.38 6.64 -21.36
C GLN A 212 -0.50 7.43 -22.32
N GLN A 213 -1.70 6.91 -22.55
CA GLN A 213 -2.79 7.58 -23.24
C GLN A 213 -4.01 7.52 -22.33
N VAL A 214 -4.16 8.53 -21.50
CA VAL A 214 -5.18 8.58 -20.45
C VAL A 214 -6.06 9.81 -20.61
N ASP A 215 -7.36 9.64 -20.39
CA ASP A 215 -8.34 10.73 -20.38
C ASP A 215 -8.33 11.44 -19.01
N LYS A 216 -8.02 10.66 -17.94
CA LYS A 216 -7.80 11.16 -16.58
C LYS A 216 -6.56 10.54 -15.97
N ASP A 217 -5.90 11.27 -15.08
CA ASP A 217 -4.78 10.74 -14.32
C ASP A 217 -5.17 9.43 -13.61
N TRP A 218 -4.28 8.45 -13.67
CA TRP A 218 -4.46 7.14 -13.05
C TRP A 218 -3.41 6.92 -11.96
N PRO A 219 -3.67 7.42 -10.74
CA PRO A 219 -2.69 7.41 -9.67
C PRO A 219 -2.38 6.00 -9.18
N LEU A 220 -1.16 5.81 -8.69
CA LEU A 220 -0.81 4.70 -7.82
C LEU A 220 -1.25 5.06 -6.40
N SER A 221 -2.19 4.31 -5.85
CA SER A 221 -2.52 4.35 -4.43
C SER A 221 -1.48 3.54 -3.67
N ILE A 222 -0.78 4.16 -2.73
CA ILE A 222 0.29 3.52 -1.95
C ILE A 222 0.24 3.99 -0.50
N ASP A 223 0.36 3.05 0.43
CA ASP A 223 0.51 3.38 1.84
C ASP A 223 1.96 3.75 2.15
N ASP A 224 2.17 4.67 3.07
CA ASP A 224 3.50 4.94 3.64
C ASP A 224 3.80 4.09 4.88
N ASN A 225 5.03 4.22 5.40
CA ASN A 225 5.45 3.53 6.63
C ASN A 225 4.69 3.98 7.89
N TYR A 226 3.87 5.04 7.79
CA TYR A 226 2.99 5.53 8.84
C TYR A 226 1.52 5.15 8.63
N TYR A 227 1.24 4.27 7.66
CA TYR A 227 -0.10 3.79 7.28
C TYR A 227 -1.03 4.88 6.73
N ARG A 228 -0.47 5.93 6.14
CA ARG A 228 -1.24 6.93 5.40
C ARG A 228 -1.25 6.53 3.94
N ASN A 229 -2.40 6.63 3.32
CA ASN A 229 -2.53 6.38 1.89
C ASN A 229 -2.21 7.64 1.10
N HIS A 230 -1.49 7.47 -0.01
CA HIS A 230 -1.11 8.52 -0.94
C HIS A 230 -1.51 8.14 -2.36
N GLU A 231 -1.86 9.14 -3.16
CA GLU A 231 -2.08 8.98 -4.59
C GLU A 231 -0.90 9.60 -5.36
N VAL A 232 -0.11 8.75 -6.01
CA VAL A 232 1.09 9.15 -6.73
C VAL A 232 0.84 9.08 -8.24
N ILE A 233 0.82 10.25 -8.89
CA ILE A 233 0.72 10.36 -10.33
C ILE A 233 2.11 10.26 -10.96
N LEU A 234 2.27 9.37 -11.93
CA LEU A 234 3.47 9.21 -12.74
C LEU A 234 3.19 9.65 -14.17
N LYS A 235 4.15 10.37 -14.75
CA LYS A 235 4.18 10.74 -16.17
C LYS A 235 5.35 10.01 -16.85
N PRO A 236 5.35 9.87 -18.19
CA PRO A 236 6.46 9.22 -18.91
C PRO A 236 7.83 9.79 -18.52
N GLY A 237 8.76 8.91 -18.15
CA GLY A 237 10.08 9.24 -17.62
C GLY A 237 10.15 9.47 -16.11
N GLU A 238 9.02 9.43 -15.43
CA GLU A 238 9.00 9.41 -13.97
C GLU A 238 9.05 7.99 -13.42
N ILE A 239 9.64 7.84 -12.25
CA ILE A 239 9.83 6.59 -11.54
C ILE A 239 9.41 6.79 -10.09
N ILE A 240 8.85 5.77 -9.49
CA ILE A 240 8.65 5.67 -8.05
C ILE A 240 9.49 4.50 -7.51
N PHE A 241 10.31 4.78 -6.49
CA PHE A 241 10.93 3.77 -5.63
C PHE A 241 9.99 3.45 -4.48
N TYR A 242 9.88 2.19 -4.10
CA TYR A 242 9.01 1.82 -2.99
C TYR A 242 9.44 0.49 -2.33
N GLU A 243 9.11 0.37 -1.07
CA GLU A 243 9.34 -0.84 -0.27
C GLU A 243 8.23 -1.86 -0.60
N GLY A 244 8.32 -2.51 -1.78
CA GLY A 244 7.26 -3.30 -2.38
C GLY A 244 6.77 -4.47 -1.53
N GLY A 245 7.69 -5.17 -0.88
CA GLY A 245 7.32 -6.27 0.02
C GLY A 245 6.60 -5.81 1.29
N ARG A 246 6.64 -4.53 1.62
CA ARG A 246 6.09 -3.96 2.85
C ARG A 246 4.83 -3.13 2.63
N LEU A 247 4.83 -2.25 1.63
CA LEU A 247 3.78 -1.26 1.42
C LEU A 247 2.63 -1.84 0.59
N SER A 248 1.40 -1.67 1.06
CA SER A 248 0.22 -1.95 0.27
C SER A 248 0.12 -0.91 -0.84
N HIS A 249 0.04 -1.36 -2.09
CA HIS A 249 -0.05 -0.49 -3.23
C HIS A 249 -0.91 -1.10 -4.35
N GLY A 250 -1.47 -0.25 -5.20
CA GLY A 250 -2.34 -0.66 -6.29
C GLY A 250 -2.93 0.52 -7.06
N ARG A 251 -3.86 0.24 -7.96
CA ARG A 251 -4.64 1.23 -8.70
C ARG A 251 -6.11 0.82 -8.63
N PRO A 252 -6.81 1.16 -7.52
CA PRO A 252 -8.15 0.65 -7.24
C PRO A 252 -9.24 1.27 -8.11
N THR A 253 -8.96 2.39 -8.78
CA THR A 253 -9.88 3.01 -9.74
C THR A 253 -9.65 2.46 -11.14
N PRO A 254 -10.69 2.26 -11.96
CA PRO A 254 -10.52 1.82 -13.34
C PRO A 254 -9.72 2.83 -14.17
N LEU A 255 -8.84 2.32 -15.03
CA LEU A 255 -8.12 3.15 -16.00
C LEU A 255 -9.12 3.82 -16.96
N ASP A 256 -9.19 5.15 -16.93
CA ASP A 256 -9.88 5.98 -17.90
C ASP A 256 -8.84 6.48 -18.94
N GLY A 257 -8.72 5.76 -20.02
CA GLY A 257 -7.70 5.96 -21.06
C GLY A 257 -7.43 4.67 -21.83
N ASP A 258 -6.76 4.78 -22.97
CA ASP A 258 -6.55 3.64 -23.87
C ASP A 258 -5.40 2.75 -23.43
N SER A 259 -4.36 3.34 -22.79
CA SER A 259 -3.19 2.59 -22.34
C SER A 259 -2.41 3.29 -21.23
N PHE A 260 -1.77 2.48 -20.38
CA PHE A 260 -0.83 2.91 -19.36
C PHE A 260 0.31 1.89 -19.27
N ALA A 261 1.51 2.27 -19.71
CA ALA A 261 2.64 1.36 -19.88
C ALA A 261 3.69 1.57 -18.79
N ASN A 262 4.02 0.50 -18.05
CA ASN A 262 5.00 0.52 -16.98
C ASN A 262 6.01 -0.62 -17.10
N ILE A 263 7.24 -0.36 -16.62
CA ILE A 263 8.23 -1.39 -16.26
C ILE A 263 8.28 -1.50 -14.74
N PHE A 264 8.40 -2.72 -14.24
CA PHE A 264 8.61 -3.05 -12.83
C PHE A 264 10.02 -3.63 -12.68
N CYS A 265 10.81 -3.03 -11.79
CA CYS A 265 12.18 -3.44 -11.50
C CYS A 265 12.32 -3.74 -10.02
N HIS A 266 12.86 -4.90 -9.67
CA HIS A 266 12.85 -5.41 -8.30
C HIS A 266 14.25 -5.77 -7.82
N PHE A 267 14.46 -5.54 -6.54
CA PHE A 267 15.67 -5.85 -5.80
C PHE A 267 15.33 -6.42 -4.43
N LYS A 268 16.31 -7.01 -3.80
CA LYS A 268 16.28 -7.29 -2.37
C LYS A 268 17.59 -6.85 -1.71
N PRO A 269 17.58 -6.39 -0.45
CA PRO A 269 18.79 -6.14 0.29
C PRO A 269 19.63 -7.42 0.40
N VAL A 270 20.95 -7.29 0.29
CA VAL A 270 21.88 -8.44 0.34
C VAL A 270 21.76 -9.17 1.69
N ASP A 271 21.50 -8.42 2.76
CA ASP A 271 21.35 -8.91 4.13
C ASP A 271 19.92 -9.35 4.49
N TYR A 272 18.99 -9.33 3.52
CA TYR A 272 17.61 -9.73 3.77
C TYR A 272 17.43 -11.26 3.66
N VAL A 273 16.97 -11.87 4.75
CA VAL A 273 16.60 -13.29 4.81
C VAL A 273 15.12 -13.41 5.14
N PRO A 274 14.30 -14.03 4.29
CA PRO A 274 12.90 -14.30 4.60
C PRO A 274 12.78 -15.20 5.82
N LYS A 275 11.95 -14.86 6.80
CA LYS A 275 11.82 -15.63 8.05
C LYS A 275 11.30 -17.06 7.86
N ASN A 276 10.55 -17.32 6.80
CA ASN A 276 10.08 -18.68 6.49
C ASN A 276 11.20 -19.67 6.15
N VAL A 277 12.43 -19.18 5.91
CA VAL A 277 13.60 -20.04 5.66
C VAL A 277 14.32 -20.42 6.97
N ILE A 278 14.08 -19.69 8.05
CA ILE A 278 14.76 -19.92 9.34
C ILE A 278 14.16 -21.12 10.10
N ASN A 279 12.94 -21.52 9.79
CA ASN A 279 12.26 -22.67 10.44
C ASN A 279 12.41 -24.00 9.68
N ALA A 280 13.25 -24.06 8.65
CA ALA A 280 13.48 -25.26 7.82
C ALA A 280 14.90 -25.85 8.03
N SER A 281 15.61 -25.44 9.10
CA SER A 281 16.92 -25.99 9.47
C SER A 281 16.88 -26.65 10.83
#